data_99fe4d92f8bfa7d54fb4deb237fc9269
#
_entry.id   99fe4d92f8bfa7d54fb4deb237fc9269
#
_cell.length_a   1.000
_cell.length_b   1.000
_cell.length_c   1.000
_cell.angle_alpha   90.00
_cell.angle_beta   90.00
_cell.angle_gamma   90.00
#
_symmetry.space_group_name_H-M   'P 1'
#
loop_
_entity.id
_entity.type
_entity.pdbx_description
1 polymer ?
#
loop_
_entity_poly.entity_id
_entity_poly.type
_entity_poly.pdbx_seq_one_letter_code
_entity_poly.pdbx_strand_id
1 'polypeptide(L)'
;MPRTLLTTLVLLLTSLTARAADGPKVVCFGDSITKAGYPKVLGEILKADVVNAGAGGHTTAMGLKRMQKDVLDAKPTVVVVFFGTNDCRLAEPEVAVPVAQYEKNLTTIADACAKAGAKVVICTMPPINPEPYFKRHKKEPFDKVGGLEKVCEEYRAAARRVAEANKLPLVDLGAQLAKTPEWMAPDGVHPTPAGTKLIAQHIAEAVKPLIGK
;
A
#
# COMPACT_ATOMS: atom_id res chain seq x y z
N MET A 1 -38.68 -52.42 36.09
CA MET A 1 -38.97 -51.01 35.65
C MET A 1 -37.69 -50.44 35.00
N PRO A 2 -37.67 -50.24 33.69
CA PRO A 2 -36.46 -49.70 33.01
C PRO A 2 -36.46 -48.17 33.07
N ARG A 3 -35.32 -47.60 33.49
CA ARG A 3 -35.06 -46.17 33.51
C ARG A 3 -34.60 -45.71 32.11
N THR A 4 -35.44 -44.90 31.46
CA THR A 4 -35.14 -44.24 30.18
C THR A 4 -34.17 -43.06 30.42
N LEU A 5 -32.92 -43.12 29.93
CA LEU A 5 -32.02 -41.96 29.86
C LEU A 5 -32.45 -41.08 28.69
N LEU A 6 -32.89 -39.88 28.99
CA LEU A 6 -33.10 -38.83 28.00
C LEU A 6 -31.78 -38.12 27.73
N THR A 7 -31.17 -38.35 26.58
CA THR A 7 -29.96 -37.67 26.13
C THR A 7 -30.36 -36.37 25.47
N THR A 8 -30.15 -35.27 26.15
CA THR A 8 -30.38 -33.93 25.60
C THR A 8 -29.26 -33.54 24.66
N LEU A 9 -29.55 -33.52 23.38
CA LEU A 9 -28.64 -33.03 22.32
C LEU A 9 -28.66 -31.50 22.32
N VAL A 10 -27.60 -30.87 22.85
CA VAL A 10 -27.39 -29.44 22.78
C VAL A 10 -26.80 -29.10 21.40
N LEU A 11 -27.63 -28.60 20.48
CA LEU A 11 -27.18 -27.99 19.24
C LEU A 11 -26.53 -26.63 19.56
N LEU A 12 -25.21 -26.57 19.50
CA LEU A 12 -24.51 -25.29 19.40
C LEU A 12 -24.77 -24.68 18.01
N LEU A 13 -25.75 -23.77 17.94
CA LEU A 13 -25.86 -22.85 16.80
C LEU A 13 -24.71 -21.85 16.90
N THR A 14 -23.62 -22.09 16.15
CA THR A 14 -22.66 -21.05 15.84
C THR A 14 -23.33 -20.03 14.93
N SER A 15 -23.77 -18.92 15.50
CA SER A 15 -24.26 -17.77 14.76
C SER A 15 -23.10 -17.22 13.91
N LEU A 16 -23.07 -17.64 12.64
CA LEU A 16 -22.32 -16.96 11.60
C LEU A 16 -23.02 -15.60 11.42
N THR A 17 -22.60 -14.58 12.16
CA THR A 17 -23.06 -13.21 11.95
C THR A 17 -22.67 -12.83 10.54
N ALA A 18 -23.61 -12.92 9.62
CA ALA A 18 -23.49 -12.37 8.30
C ALA A 18 -23.13 -10.89 8.47
N ARG A 19 -21.90 -10.52 8.08
CA ARG A 19 -21.46 -9.13 7.97
C ARG A 19 -22.41 -8.45 7.01
N ALA A 20 -23.31 -7.62 7.55
CA ALA A 20 -24.30 -6.90 6.77
C ALA A 20 -23.62 -6.11 5.65
N ALA A 21 -24.29 -6.04 4.55
CA ALA A 21 -24.04 -5.57 3.21
C ALA A 21 -23.53 -4.11 3.07
N ASP A 22 -22.46 -3.75 3.73
CA ASP A 22 -21.61 -2.67 3.25
C ASP A 22 -20.70 -3.27 2.18
N GLY A 23 -20.76 -2.73 0.94
CA GLY A 23 -19.94 -3.20 -0.16
C GLY A 23 -18.44 -3.22 0.19
N PRO A 24 -17.59 -3.77 -0.68
CA PRO A 24 -16.17 -3.90 -0.38
C PRO A 24 -15.54 -2.54 -0.09
N LYS A 25 -14.88 -2.42 1.06
CA LYS A 25 -14.14 -1.23 1.47
C LYS A 25 -12.66 -1.40 1.16
N VAL A 26 -12.10 -0.48 0.39
CA VAL A 26 -10.67 -0.44 0.06
C VAL A 26 -10.00 0.70 0.82
N VAL A 27 -8.92 0.45 1.52
CA VAL A 27 -8.11 1.50 2.15
C VAL A 27 -6.80 1.64 1.39
N CYS A 28 -6.51 2.84 0.89
CA CYS A 28 -5.24 3.17 0.25
C CYS A 28 -4.32 3.81 1.28
N PHE A 29 -3.34 3.03 1.74
CA PHE A 29 -2.41 3.40 2.80
C PHE A 29 -1.04 3.73 2.24
N GLY A 30 -0.58 4.98 2.42
CA GLY A 30 0.66 5.44 1.81
C GLY A 30 1.09 6.84 2.20
N ASP A 31 1.93 7.41 1.36
CA ASP A 31 2.56 8.71 1.53
C ASP A 31 1.82 9.85 0.78
N SER A 32 2.59 10.86 0.32
CA SER A 32 2.04 12.01 -0.42
C SER A 32 1.44 11.62 -1.78
N ILE A 33 1.94 10.59 -2.44
CA ILE A 33 1.40 10.11 -3.72
C ILE A 33 -0.01 9.54 -3.52
N THR A 34 -0.23 8.81 -2.44
CA THR A 34 -1.57 8.35 -2.04
C THR A 34 -2.46 9.54 -1.66
N LYS A 35 -1.94 10.47 -0.85
CA LYS A 35 -2.67 11.68 -0.46
C LYS A 35 -3.10 12.52 -1.67
N ALA A 36 -2.30 12.54 -2.75
CA ALA A 36 -2.52 13.34 -3.96
C ALA A 36 -3.81 13.00 -4.74
N GLY A 37 -4.47 11.88 -4.45
CA GLY A 37 -5.87 11.70 -4.85
C GLY A 37 -6.19 10.50 -5.74
N TYR A 38 -5.24 9.62 -6.10
CA TYR A 38 -5.58 8.41 -6.85
C TYR A 38 -6.67 7.54 -6.17
N PRO A 39 -6.81 7.51 -4.82
CA PRO A 39 -7.86 6.72 -4.17
C PRO A 39 -9.28 7.14 -4.58
N LYS A 40 -9.51 8.45 -4.81
CA LYS A 40 -10.80 8.92 -5.33
C LYS A 40 -11.10 8.35 -6.71
N VAL A 41 -10.12 8.45 -7.63
CA VAL A 41 -10.26 7.91 -9.00
C VAL A 41 -10.43 6.39 -8.97
N LEU A 42 -9.70 5.71 -8.08
CA LEU A 42 -9.85 4.27 -7.85
C LEU A 42 -11.28 3.90 -7.42
N GLY A 43 -11.89 4.68 -6.53
CA GLY A 43 -13.27 4.49 -6.10
C GLY A 43 -14.27 4.61 -7.24
N GLU A 44 -14.06 5.58 -8.12
CA GLU A 44 -14.87 5.77 -9.33
C GLU A 44 -14.75 4.57 -10.29
N ILE A 45 -13.52 4.07 -10.53
CA ILE A 45 -13.25 2.90 -11.38
C ILE A 45 -13.86 1.62 -10.80
N LEU A 46 -13.69 1.41 -9.51
CA LEU A 46 -14.14 0.20 -8.82
C LEU A 46 -15.64 0.23 -8.45
N LYS A 47 -16.26 1.42 -8.47
CA LYS A 47 -17.60 1.64 -7.89
C LYS A 47 -17.69 1.03 -6.47
N ALA A 48 -16.72 1.39 -5.63
CA ALA A 48 -16.54 0.88 -4.27
C ALA A 48 -16.18 2.01 -3.30
N ASP A 49 -16.38 1.77 -2.00
CA ASP A 49 -15.91 2.67 -0.94
C ASP A 49 -14.39 2.61 -0.85
N VAL A 50 -13.71 3.72 -1.17
CA VAL A 50 -12.25 3.82 -1.14
C VAL A 50 -11.81 4.94 -0.22
N VAL A 51 -11.14 4.57 0.87
CA VAL A 51 -10.62 5.48 1.88
C VAL A 51 -9.20 5.90 1.51
N ASN A 52 -8.95 7.21 1.51
CA ASN A 52 -7.62 7.76 1.35
C ASN A 52 -6.92 7.89 2.72
N ALA A 53 -6.04 6.97 3.03
CA ALA A 53 -5.16 6.98 4.20
C ALA A 53 -3.72 7.41 3.86
N GLY A 54 -3.56 8.30 2.87
CA GLY A 54 -2.28 8.91 2.49
C GLY A 54 -1.86 10.05 3.40
N ALA A 55 -0.58 10.14 3.74
CA ALA A 55 -0.01 11.24 4.54
C ALA A 55 1.29 11.75 3.94
N GLY A 56 1.35 13.08 3.68
CA GLY A 56 2.51 13.70 3.03
C GLY A 56 3.81 13.52 3.83
N GLY A 57 4.89 13.12 3.16
CA GLY A 57 6.20 12.93 3.78
C GLY A 57 6.35 11.67 4.64
N HIS A 58 5.31 10.84 4.76
CA HIS A 58 5.36 9.66 5.64
C HIS A 58 6.17 8.53 5.03
N THR A 59 6.95 7.88 5.88
CA THR A 59 7.66 6.62 5.63
C THR A 59 6.84 5.44 6.14
N THR A 60 7.28 4.21 5.83
CA THR A 60 6.69 2.99 6.40
C THR A 60 6.71 2.99 7.93
N ALA A 61 7.79 3.50 8.55
CA ALA A 61 7.90 3.59 10.02
C ALA A 61 6.86 4.56 10.61
N MET A 62 6.59 5.68 9.95
CA MET A 62 5.53 6.61 10.35
C MET A 62 4.14 6.02 10.08
N GLY A 63 4.00 5.27 8.98
CA GLY A 63 2.79 4.52 8.64
C GLY A 63 2.39 3.57 9.76
N LEU A 64 3.30 2.75 10.24
CA LEU A 64 3.04 1.79 11.33
C LEU A 64 2.45 2.46 12.58
N LYS A 65 2.90 3.68 12.93
CA LYS A 65 2.40 4.41 14.11
C LYS A 65 0.93 4.83 14.01
N ARG A 66 0.40 4.99 12.79
CA ARG A 66 -0.99 5.42 12.55
C ARG A 66 -1.88 4.33 11.96
N MET A 67 -1.31 3.15 11.70
CA MET A 67 -1.98 2.06 11.00
C MET A 67 -3.28 1.60 11.67
N GLN A 68 -3.29 1.49 13.01
CA GLN A 68 -4.50 1.08 13.72
C GLN A 68 -5.67 2.01 13.40
N LYS A 69 -5.48 3.31 13.60
CA LYS A 69 -6.53 4.33 13.40
C LYS A 69 -6.92 4.50 11.94
N ASP A 70 -5.93 4.59 11.05
CA ASP A 70 -6.17 5.03 9.67
C ASP A 70 -6.55 3.86 8.74
N VAL A 71 -6.24 2.61 9.15
CA VAL A 71 -6.45 1.42 8.32
C VAL A 71 -7.35 0.39 9.03
N LEU A 72 -6.92 -0.12 10.19
CA LEU A 72 -7.58 -1.29 10.79
C LEU A 72 -8.96 -0.95 11.37
N ASP A 73 -9.11 0.23 11.97
CA ASP A 73 -10.40 0.69 12.52
C ASP A 73 -11.46 0.90 11.41
N ALA A 74 -11.02 1.14 10.17
CA ALA A 74 -11.91 1.23 9.01
C ALA A 74 -12.48 -0.13 8.57
N LYS A 75 -11.97 -1.25 9.12
CA LYS A 75 -12.37 -2.63 8.79
C LYS A 75 -12.34 -2.92 7.29
N PRO A 76 -11.18 -2.74 6.61
CA PRO A 76 -11.09 -2.86 5.16
C PRO A 76 -11.32 -4.30 4.69
N THR A 77 -11.82 -4.44 3.46
CA THR A 77 -11.79 -5.69 2.69
C THR A 77 -10.47 -5.86 1.98
N VAL A 78 -9.91 -4.75 1.48
CA VAL A 78 -8.62 -4.70 0.77
C VAL A 78 -7.82 -3.49 1.27
N VAL A 79 -6.52 -3.66 1.46
CA VAL A 79 -5.57 -2.57 1.74
C VAL A 79 -4.56 -2.49 0.62
N VAL A 80 -4.44 -1.33 -0.01
CA VAL A 80 -3.37 -0.99 -0.96
C VAL A 80 -2.26 -0.29 -0.20
N VAL A 81 -1.07 -0.89 -0.16
CA VAL A 81 0.09 -0.37 0.58
C VAL A 81 1.06 0.25 -0.42
N PHE A 82 1.30 1.56 -0.30
CA PHE A 82 2.08 2.32 -1.26
C PHE A 82 3.01 3.33 -0.54
N PHE A 83 4.21 2.87 -0.20
CA PHE A 83 5.29 3.63 0.42
C PHE A 83 6.61 3.43 -0.32
N GLY A 84 7.65 4.13 0.10
CA GLY A 84 9.03 3.99 -0.37
C GLY A 84 9.67 5.31 -0.78
N THR A 85 8.89 6.24 -1.33
CA THR A 85 9.40 7.54 -1.83
C THR A 85 10.06 8.38 -0.75
N ASN A 86 9.59 8.28 0.50
CA ASN A 86 10.22 8.98 1.63
C ASN A 86 11.19 8.08 2.40
N ASP A 87 11.00 6.76 2.38
CA ASP A 87 11.90 5.81 3.02
C ASP A 87 13.30 5.89 2.39
N CYS A 88 13.41 6.15 1.08
CA CYS A 88 14.67 6.23 0.34
C CYS A 88 15.41 7.60 0.44
N ARG A 89 15.00 8.53 1.30
CA ARG A 89 15.54 9.89 1.41
C ARG A 89 16.88 9.93 2.14
N LEU A 90 17.93 9.38 1.56
CA LEU A 90 19.27 9.29 2.16
C LEU A 90 19.88 10.64 2.56
N ALA A 91 19.42 11.74 1.96
CA ALA A 91 19.84 13.08 2.32
C ALA A 91 19.30 13.56 3.68
N GLU A 92 18.35 12.83 4.26
CA GLU A 92 17.65 13.14 5.50
C GLU A 92 17.65 11.90 6.39
N PRO A 93 18.79 11.61 7.08
CA PRO A 93 18.97 10.37 7.85
C PRO A 93 17.93 10.17 8.95
N GLU A 94 17.37 11.26 9.47
CA GLU A 94 16.30 11.25 10.49
C GLU A 94 14.94 10.82 9.92
N VAL A 95 14.78 10.85 8.61
CA VAL A 95 13.57 10.43 7.89
C VAL A 95 13.76 9.08 7.23
N ALA A 96 14.93 8.87 6.60
CA ALA A 96 15.25 7.67 5.83
C ALA A 96 15.05 6.39 6.65
N VAL A 97 14.48 5.37 6.02
CA VAL A 97 14.31 4.04 6.61
C VAL A 97 15.23 3.07 5.86
N PRO A 98 16.21 2.43 6.49
CA PRO A 98 17.08 1.47 5.80
C PRO A 98 16.28 0.38 5.08
N VAL A 99 16.76 -0.07 3.91
CA VAL A 99 16.05 -1.02 3.03
C VAL A 99 15.56 -2.27 3.79
N ALA A 100 16.41 -2.86 4.64
CA ALA A 100 16.04 -4.03 5.44
C ALA A 100 14.90 -3.71 6.44
N GLN A 101 14.89 -2.50 7.01
CA GLN A 101 13.81 -2.08 7.91
C GLN A 101 12.53 -1.73 7.12
N TYR A 102 12.65 -1.14 5.92
CA TYR A 102 11.53 -0.92 5.03
C TYR A 102 10.83 -2.24 4.66
N GLU A 103 11.61 -3.26 4.28
CA GLU A 103 11.11 -4.61 3.96
C GLU A 103 10.37 -5.23 5.17
N LYS A 104 10.96 -5.14 6.38
CA LYS A 104 10.33 -5.58 7.62
C LYS A 104 9.06 -4.81 7.93
N ASN A 105 9.05 -3.49 7.72
CA ASN A 105 7.87 -2.66 7.95
C ASN A 105 6.72 -3.04 7.00
N LEU A 106 7.00 -3.25 5.71
CA LEU A 106 6.00 -3.70 4.75
C LEU A 106 5.41 -5.06 5.13
N THR A 107 6.25 -6.01 5.55
CA THR A 107 5.81 -7.33 6.05
C THR A 107 4.91 -7.16 7.27
N THR A 108 5.31 -6.32 8.23
CA THR A 108 4.51 -6.05 9.45
C THR A 108 3.14 -5.44 9.10
N ILE A 109 3.10 -4.51 8.12
CA ILE A 109 1.85 -3.91 7.65
C ILE A 109 0.97 -4.99 7.00
N ALA A 110 1.53 -5.81 6.12
CA ALA A 110 0.80 -6.87 5.43
C ALA A 110 0.21 -7.90 6.42
N ASP A 111 1.02 -8.35 7.39
CA ASP A 111 0.59 -9.31 8.41
C ASP A 111 -0.54 -8.77 9.29
N ALA A 112 -0.44 -7.51 9.70
CA ALA A 112 -1.47 -6.89 10.52
C ALA A 112 -2.80 -6.74 9.75
N CYS A 113 -2.74 -6.38 8.46
CA CYS A 113 -3.92 -6.34 7.59
C CYS A 113 -4.54 -7.74 7.42
N ALA A 114 -3.71 -8.76 7.15
CA ALA A 114 -4.16 -10.13 6.99
C ALA A 114 -4.81 -10.67 8.28
N LYS A 115 -4.22 -10.41 9.44
CA LYS A 115 -4.81 -10.75 10.76
C LYS A 115 -6.16 -10.08 11.01
N ALA A 116 -6.36 -8.88 10.46
CA ALA A 116 -7.65 -8.18 10.50
C ALA A 116 -8.65 -8.67 9.43
N GLY A 117 -8.30 -9.69 8.63
CA GLY A 117 -9.14 -10.26 7.59
C GLY A 117 -9.15 -9.47 6.28
N ALA A 118 -8.25 -8.51 6.10
CA ALA A 118 -8.12 -7.75 4.86
C ALA A 118 -7.13 -8.43 3.89
N LYS A 119 -7.44 -8.39 2.59
CA LYS A 119 -6.50 -8.74 1.53
C LYS A 119 -5.55 -7.55 1.30
N VAL A 120 -4.32 -7.82 0.90
CA VAL A 120 -3.29 -6.77 0.73
C VAL A 120 -2.80 -6.74 -0.70
N VAL A 121 -2.60 -5.54 -1.23
CA VAL A 121 -1.92 -5.26 -2.51
C VAL A 121 -0.70 -4.41 -2.19
N ILE A 122 0.48 -4.82 -2.65
CA ILE A 122 1.72 -4.04 -2.52
C ILE A 122 1.97 -3.26 -3.81
N CYS A 123 2.30 -1.98 -3.68
CA CYS A 123 2.75 -1.14 -4.79
C CYS A 123 4.24 -0.82 -4.63
N THR A 124 5.03 -0.93 -5.71
CA THR A 124 6.39 -0.38 -5.71
C THR A 124 6.33 1.14 -5.85
N MET A 125 7.32 1.85 -5.29
CA MET A 125 7.47 3.28 -5.54
C MET A 125 7.72 3.57 -7.03
N PRO A 126 7.16 4.66 -7.59
CA PRO A 126 7.37 5.03 -8.97
C PRO A 126 8.78 5.59 -9.21
N PRO A 127 9.16 5.84 -10.48
CA PRO A 127 10.41 6.54 -10.79
C PRO A 127 10.45 7.93 -10.16
N ILE A 128 11.65 8.40 -9.84
CA ILE A 128 11.92 9.78 -9.41
C ILE A 128 12.80 10.44 -10.47
N ASN A 129 12.45 11.65 -10.93
CA ASN A 129 13.30 12.41 -11.81
C ASN A 129 14.41 13.09 -10.99
N PRO A 130 15.71 12.73 -11.21
CA PRO A 130 16.80 13.24 -10.39
C PRO A 130 17.03 14.76 -10.53
N GLU A 131 16.77 15.32 -11.71
CA GLU A 131 17.06 16.73 -11.96
C GLU A 131 16.25 17.66 -11.04
N PRO A 132 14.89 17.66 -11.02
CA PRO A 132 14.13 18.47 -10.09
C PRO A 132 14.20 17.97 -8.65
N TYR A 133 14.42 16.68 -8.41
CA TYR A 133 14.58 16.11 -7.07
C TYR A 133 15.78 16.71 -6.35
N PHE A 134 16.95 16.77 -6.99
CA PHE A 134 18.18 17.30 -6.41
C PHE A 134 18.24 18.84 -6.33
N LYS A 135 17.26 19.56 -6.86
CA LYS A 135 17.08 20.99 -6.54
C LYS A 135 16.60 21.20 -5.08
N ARG A 136 16.08 20.16 -4.44
CA ARG A 136 15.50 20.20 -3.08
C ARG A 136 16.19 19.28 -2.09
N HIS A 137 16.96 18.31 -2.57
CA HIS A 137 17.64 17.31 -1.74
C HIS A 137 19.13 17.27 -2.09
N LYS A 138 19.99 17.01 -1.10
CA LYS A 138 21.42 16.84 -1.32
C LYS A 138 21.68 15.60 -2.18
N LYS A 139 22.56 15.73 -3.16
CA LYS A 139 22.92 14.66 -4.09
C LYS A 139 23.98 13.71 -3.53
N GLU A 140 24.92 14.25 -2.75
CA GLU A 140 26.12 13.55 -2.31
C GLU A 140 25.86 12.21 -1.60
N PRO A 141 24.84 12.07 -0.71
CA PRO A 141 24.55 10.79 -0.09
C PRO A 141 24.19 9.70 -1.09
N PHE A 142 23.51 10.08 -2.17
CA PHE A 142 23.14 9.14 -3.24
C PHE A 142 24.33 8.78 -4.11
N ASP A 143 25.17 9.75 -4.49
CA ASP A 143 26.34 9.50 -5.32
C ASP A 143 27.31 8.49 -4.67
N LYS A 144 27.46 8.52 -3.34
CA LYS A 144 28.29 7.59 -2.58
C LYS A 144 27.86 6.13 -2.69
N VAL A 145 26.61 5.86 -3.03
CA VAL A 145 26.02 4.51 -3.10
C VAL A 145 25.59 4.12 -4.51
N GLY A 146 25.95 4.92 -5.52
CA GLY A 146 25.72 4.62 -6.94
C GLY A 146 24.53 5.34 -7.56
N GLY A 147 24.01 6.38 -6.92
CA GLY A 147 22.99 7.28 -7.46
C GLY A 147 21.55 6.98 -7.03
N LEU A 148 20.68 7.96 -7.29
CA LEU A 148 19.28 7.93 -6.87
C LEU A 148 18.52 6.70 -7.42
N GLU A 149 18.68 6.39 -8.71
CA GLU A 149 17.94 5.28 -9.33
C GLU A 149 18.32 3.93 -8.73
N LYS A 150 19.61 3.72 -8.43
CA LYS A 150 20.05 2.50 -7.75
C LYS A 150 19.41 2.38 -6.38
N VAL A 151 19.37 3.47 -5.61
CA VAL A 151 18.72 3.50 -4.31
C VAL A 151 17.22 3.18 -4.45
N CYS A 152 16.51 3.86 -5.36
CA CYS A 152 15.09 3.60 -5.59
C CYS A 152 14.82 2.14 -5.97
N GLU A 153 15.69 1.54 -6.80
CA GLU A 153 15.54 0.14 -7.21
C GLU A 153 15.72 -0.84 -6.05
N GLU A 154 16.60 -0.55 -5.09
CA GLU A 154 16.72 -1.37 -3.87
C GLU A 154 15.40 -1.42 -3.06
N TYR A 155 14.68 -0.29 -2.95
CA TYR A 155 13.37 -0.25 -2.29
C TYR A 155 12.27 -0.92 -3.12
N ARG A 156 12.28 -0.77 -4.45
CA ARG A 156 11.35 -1.51 -5.33
C ARG A 156 11.58 -3.01 -5.24
N ALA A 157 12.84 -3.43 -5.27
CA ALA A 157 13.21 -4.85 -5.12
C ALA A 157 12.77 -5.40 -3.75
N ALA A 158 12.90 -4.64 -2.67
CA ALA A 158 12.40 -5.02 -1.35
C ALA A 158 10.86 -5.20 -1.35
N ALA A 159 10.12 -4.27 -1.97
CA ALA A 159 8.66 -4.39 -2.08
C ALA A 159 8.24 -5.62 -2.90
N ARG A 160 8.96 -5.94 -4.00
CA ARG A 160 8.73 -7.16 -4.80
C ARG A 160 8.97 -8.42 -3.96
N ARG A 161 10.08 -8.48 -3.20
CA ARG A 161 10.36 -9.63 -2.32
C ARG A 161 9.28 -9.82 -1.27
N VAL A 162 8.78 -8.75 -0.66
CA VAL A 162 7.66 -8.85 0.32
C VAL A 162 6.40 -9.41 -0.35
N ALA A 163 6.05 -8.91 -1.53
CA ALA A 163 4.89 -9.40 -2.26
C ALA A 163 5.03 -10.88 -2.63
N GLU A 164 6.18 -11.28 -3.15
CA GLU A 164 6.48 -12.68 -3.53
C GLU A 164 6.45 -13.62 -2.32
N ALA A 165 7.19 -13.29 -1.25
CA ALA A 165 7.30 -14.12 -0.05
C ALA A 165 5.95 -14.35 0.63
N ASN A 166 5.05 -13.37 0.58
CA ASN A 166 3.71 -13.43 1.18
C ASN A 166 2.61 -13.76 0.17
N LYS A 167 2.96 -14.07 -1.09
CA LYS A 167 2.01 -14.37 -2.19
C LYS A 167 0.95 -13.29 -2.36
N LEU A 168 1.35 -12.02 -2.24
CA LEU A 168 0.48 -10.87 -2.37
C LEU A 168 0.46 -10.34 -3.81
N PRO A 169 -0.67 -9.84 -4.31
CA PRO A 169 -0.70 -9.07 -5.55
C PRO A 169 0.27 -7.90 -5.50
N LEU A 170 1.04 -7.72 -6.58
CA LEU A 170 2.00 -6.64 -6.77
C LEU A 170 1.55 -5.72 -7.90
N VAL A 171 1.58 -4.42 -7.65
CA VAL A 171 1.50 -3.38 -8.70
C VAL A 171 2.88 -2.75 -8.84
N ASP A 172 3.61 -3.14 -9.87
CA ASP A 172 4.97 -2.63 -10.09
C ASP A 172 4.94 -1.28 -10.81
N LEU A 173 4.57 -0.23 -10.06
CA LEU A 173 4.49 1.14 -10.60
C LEU A 173 5.88 1.65 -11.03
N GLY A 174 6.96 1.17 -10.43
CA GLY A 174 8.31 1.48 -10.87
C GLY A 174 8.54 1.11 -12.33
N ALA A 175 8.17 -0.11 -12.71
CA ALA A 175 8.30 -0.61 -14.08
C ALA A 175 7.23 -0.05 -15.02
N GLN A 176 5.98 0.04 -14.56
CA GLN A 176 4.84 0.46 -15.38
C GLN A 176 4.92 1.93 -15.80
N LEU A 177 5.34 2.81 -14.87
CA LEU A 177 5.41 4.26 -15.12
C LEU A 177 6.74 4.73 -15.74
N ALA A 178 7.78 3.90 -15.72
CA ALA A 178 9.07 4.25 -16.33
C ALA A 178 8.97 4.56 -17.83
N LYS A 179 7.96 4.03 -18.51
CA LYS A 179 7.74 4.19 -19.97
C LYS A 179 6.73 5.30 -20.31
N THR A 180 6.22 6.01 -19.32
CA THR A 180 5.15 7.01 -19.49
C THR A 180 5.51 8.28 -18.72
N PRO A 181 6.47 9.09 -19.21
CA PRO A 181 6.98 10.23 -18.44
C PRO A 181 5.92 11.28 -18.08
N GLU A 182 4.81 11.35 -18.82
CA GLU A 182 3.70 12.29 -18.58
C GLU A 182 2.96 12.06 -17.25
N TRP A 183 3.20 10.93 -16.59
CA TRP A 183 2.60 10.67 -15.28
C TRP A 183 3.08 11.64 -14.20
N MET A 184 4.31 12.15 -14.35
CA MET A 184 5.07 12.88 -13.34
C MET A 184 4.92 14.40 -13.47
N ALA A 185 4.67 15.06 -12.36
CA ALA A 185 4.65 16.53 -12.27
C ALA A 185 6.08 17.11 -12.35
N PRO A 186 6.20 18.43 -12.62
CA PRO A 186 7.51 19.10 -12.76
C PRO A 186 8.42 19.00 -11.52
N ASP A 187 7.89 18.62 -10.37
CA ASP A 187 8.67 18.41 -9.16
C ASP A 187 9.49 17.11 -9.17
N GLY A 188 9.24 16.24 -10.14
CA GLY A 188 9.99 15.01 -10.34
C GLY A 188 9.60 13.85 -9.42
N VAL A 189 8.51 13.97 -8.66
CA VAL A 189 8.09 12.98 -7.65
C VAL A 189 6.59 12.71 -7.71
N HIS A 190 5.78 13.76 -7.71
CA HIS A 190 4.33 13.61 -7.58
C HIS A 190 3.63 13.38 -8.92
N PRO A 191 2.44 12.75 -8.93
CA PRO A 191 1.71 12.54 -10.17
C PRO A 191 1.05 13.82 -10.68
N THR A 192 0.96 13.98 -12.00
CA THR A 192 0.02 14.87 -12.66
C THR A 192 -1.42 14.36 -12.48
N PRO A 193 -2.46 15.14 -12.88
CA PRO A 193 -3.83 14.59 -12.94
C PRO A 193 -3.93 13.34 -13.83
N ALA A 194 -3.21 13.31 -14.97
CA ALA A 194 -3.13 12.14 -15.85
C ALA A 194 -2.41 10.96 -15.16
N GLY A 195 -1.29 11.24 -14.49
CA GLY A 195 -0.56 10.25 -13.69
C GLY A 195 -1.38 9.68 -12.54
N THR A 196 -2.16 10.52 -11.86
CA THR A 196 -3.09 10.08 -10.81
C THR A 196 -4.10 9.06 -11.35
N LYS A 197 -4.66 9.32 -12.55
CA LYS A 197 -5.58 8.40 -13.22
C LYS A 197 -4.89 7.09 -13.62
N LEU A 198 -3.68 7.18 -14.17
CA LEU A 198 -2.90 6.02 -14.59
C LEU A 198 -2.55 5.11 -13.40
N ILE A 199 -2.09 5.68 -12.29
CA ILE A 199 -1.84 4.95 -11.03
C ILE A 199 -3.11 4.23 -10.57
N ALA A 200 -4.25 4.92 -10.56
CA ALA A 200 -5.53 4.33 -10.16
C ALA A 200 -5.94 3.17 -11.07
N GLN A 201 -5.70 3.25 -12.38
CA GLN A 201 -5.99 2.19 -13.36
C GLN A 201 -5.16 0.93 -13.07
N HIS A 202 -3.83 1.07 -12.89
CA HIS A 202 -2.96 -0.06 -12.57
C HIS A 202 -3.34 -0.73 -11.24
N ILE A 203 -3.67 0.07 -10.22
CA ILE A 203 -4.11 -0.47 -8.92
C ILE A 203 -5.48 -1.17 -9.06
N ALA A 204 -6.38 -0.64 -9.87
CA ALA A 204 -7.70 -1.24 -10.07
C ALA A 204 -7.62 -2.65 -10.65
N GLU A 205 -6.68 -2.92 -11.56
CA GLU A 205 -6.46 -4.26 -12.13
C GLU A 205 -6.13 -5.30 -11.06
N ALA A 206 -5.32 -4.92 -10.07
CA ALA A 206 -4.96 -5.81 -8.97
C ALA A 206 -6.07 -5.93 -7.90
N VAL A 207 -6.88 -4.89 -7.70
CA VAL A 207 -7.93 -4.86 -6.66
C VAL A 207 -9.23 -5.53 -7.10
N LYS A 208 -9.63 -5.38 -8.38
CA LYS A 208 -10.89 -5.95 -8.92
C LYS A 208 -11.12 -7.43 -8.55
N PRO A 209 -10.15 -8.35 -8.78
CA PRO A 209 -10.34 -9.76 -8.44
C PRO A 209 -10.54 -9.99 -6.94
N LEU A 210 -10.00 -9.10 -6.10
CA LEU A 210 -10.05 -9.24 -4.64
C LEU A 210 -11.41 -8.83 -4.06
N ILE A 211 -12.18 -8.00 -4.77
CA ILE A 211 -13.51 -7.52 -4.35
C ILE A 211 -14.66 -8.18 -5.12
N GLY A 212 -14.37 -9.21 -5.94
CA GLY A 212 -15.39 -9.96 -6.68
C GLY A 212 -15.97 -9.21 -7.88
N LYS A 213 -15.13 -8.41 -8.58
CA LYS A 213 -15.53 -7.64 -9.77
C LYS A 213 -14.63 -7.92 -10.96
#